data_7fe3664a8eab634f9cc3e8bcea8077a1
#
_entry.id   7fe3664a8eab634f9cc3e8bcea8077a1
#
_cell.length_a   1.000
_cell.length_b   1.000
_cell.length_c   1.000
_cell.angle_alpha   90.00
_cell.angle_beta   90.00
_cell.angle_gamma   90.00
#
_symmetry.space_group_name_H-M   'P 1'
#
loop_
_entity.id
_entity.type
_entity.pdbx_description
1 polymer ?
#
loop_
_entity_poly.entity_id
_entity_poly.type
_entity_poly.pdbx_seq_one_letter_code
_entity_poly.pdbx_strand_id
1 'polypeptide(L)'
;MTGFKKRLASTALATAMTLTALPVSVFFISTGAAAEGVPSGFAYAQGTRFMLDGSPFYYAGTNCYYLTFKSQEAVDNVFKDAEAMGLKVIRVWGNLDVGVKTGTTDSEGKPVFTNNNDGPGEKDGIYFQYFDKALGKPVTNFGEDGIKKLDYALYQAEKHGIKLLITFTNYWDAFGGMGQYVKWAEELGITGLKKDDFYTNETLKGWYKDYVNGLLNHTNPYTNRKLKDEPSVFAWELSNEPRCNTDAQCKDNILYNWAKEMSEYVKSIDPNHMVSLGDEGFYNKPYGYYDEYTTSNYAFYGAEGVDFEKLMTIDTLDFGTPHLYLDQWGMKHTGTGQDDLLWFKIHGETCAELDKPVILEEFGLTNRTIRDSEYEQWFEVLEGNVYETVEYAGTNYWMIASYIDGALYPDYDQYTVYGPEGTDTESTRQLIMKHAANMTAKNNVNTIVSDKLSFDRADNTDLTVTATMKEGAISGITLDGNALTEGKDFTINNNCVTIKASYLKTLELKSHVFTLDCTAGSSP
;
A
#
# COMPACT_ATOMS: atom_id res chain seq x y z
N MET A 1 20.68 20.16 19.12
CA MET A 1 21.23 19.11 19.99
C MET A 1 20.52 19.16 21.33
N THR A 2 19.46 18.42 21.50
CA THR A 2 18.92 18.00 22.82
C THR A 2 17.94 16.86 22.50
N GLY A 3 18.32 15.65 22.89
CA GLY A 3 17.64 14.43 22.55
C GLY A 3 16.28 14.29 23.22
N PHE A 4 15.28 13.94 22.43
CA PHE A 4 14.02 13.38 22.89
C PHE A 4 14.19 11.86 23.00
N LYS A 5 14.49 11.39 24.21
CA LYS A 5 14.33 9.98 24.55
C LYS A 5 12.84 9.73 24.81
N LYS A 6 12.12 9.20 23.85
CA LYS A 6 10.84 8.52 24.11
C LYS A 6 11.09 7.02 24.03
N ARG A 7 11.11 6.37 25.18
CA ARG A 7 11.01 4.92 25.27
C ARG A 7 9.58 4.53 24.93
N LEU A 8 9.38 3.82 23.82
CA LEU A 8 8.18 3.04 23.57
C LEU A 8 8.37 1.70 24.30
N ALA A 9 7.70 1.54 25.43
CA ALA A 9 7.55 0.21 26.02
C ALA A 9 6.48 -0.54 25.23
N SER A 10 6.83 -1.67 24.69
CA SER A 10 5.87 -2.64 24.16
C SER A 10 4.85 -3.01 25.26
N THR A 11 3.56 -3.08 24.89
CA THR A 11 2.43 -3.55 25.68
C THR A 11 1.93 -2.66 26.83
N ALA A 12 1.65 -1.38 26.57
CA ALA A 12 0.73 -0.63 27.42
C ALA A 12 -0.21 0.18 26.55
N LEU A 13 -1.49 -0.09 26.63
CA LEU A 13 -2.55 0.72 26.07
C LEU A 13 -2.66 2.01 26.89
N ALA A 14 -2.15 3.13 26.40
CA ALA A 14 -2.16 4.39 27.14
C ALA A 14 -3.18 5.38 26.55
N THR A 15 -4.01 5.93 27.40
CA THR A 15 -5.05 6.91 27.06
C THR A 15 -4.77 8.23 27.78
N ALA A 16 -4.60 9.34 27.06
CA ALA A 16 -4.34 10.65 27.65
C ALA A 16 -5.58 11.55 27.71
N MET A 17 -5.86 12.15 28.87
CA MET A 17 -6.96 13.10 29.09
C MET A 17 -6.43 14.51 29.35
N THR A 18 -6.90 15.52 28.60
CA THR A 18 -6.60 16.92 28.86
C THR A 18 -7.82 17.62 29.46
N LEU A 19 -7.68 18.14 30.69
CA LEU A 19 -8.73 18.92 31.39
C LEU A 19 -8.39 20.41 31.30
N THR A 20 -9.19 21.18 30.60
CA THR A 20 -9.14 22.66 30.58
C THR A 20 -10.40 23.24 31.22
N ALA A 21 -10.42 24.55 31.55
CA ALA A 21 -11.57 25.21 32.18
C ALA A 21 -12.81 25.35 31.28
N LEU A 22 -12.75 24.86 30.07
CA LEU A 22 -13.81 24.65 29.07
C LEU A 22 -13.60 23.23 28.55
N PRO A 23 -14.59 22.51 28.07
CA PRO A 23 -14.75 21.07 28.25
C PRO A 23 -13.44 20.26 28.37
N VAL A 24 -13.44 19.33 29.28
CA VAL A 24 -12.33 18.40 29.52
C VAL A 24 -12.07 17.58 28.27
N SER A 25 -10.97 17.84 27.57
CA SER A 25 -10.59 17.04 26.41
C SER A 25 -9.79 15.81 26.85
N VAL A 26 -10.24 14.65 26.42
CA VAL A 26 -9.61 13.36 26.67
C VAL A 26 -8.92 12.96 25.37
N PHE A 27 -7.61 12.86 25.34
CA PHE A 27 -6.88 12.28 24.25
C PHE A 27 -6.67 10.79 24.53
N PHE A 28 -7.30 9.97 23.73
CA PHE A 28 -6.94 8.57 23.66
C PHE A 28 -5.94 8.43 22.50
N ILE A 29 -4.74 7.99 22.78
CA ILE A 29 -3.93 7.38 21.72
C ILE A 29 -4.54 5.99 21.56
N SER A 30 -5.59 5.92 20.75
CA SER A 30 -6.21 4.67 20.36
C SER A 30 -5.35 4.04 19.27
N THR A 31 -4.77 2.91 19.57
CA THR A 31 -4.49 1.96 18.52
C THR A 31 -5.81 1.24 18.25
N GLY A 32 -6.60 1.68 17.26
CA GLY A 32 -7.74 0.93 16.74
C GLY A 32 -9.14 1.42 17.11
N ALA A 33 -9.50 2.65 16.75
CA ALA A 33 -10.88 2.91 16.36
C ALA A 33 -10.98 2.60 14.86
N ALA A 34 -12.00 1.86 14.42
CA ALA A 34 -12.40 1.97 13.02
C ALA A 34 -12.58 3.47 12.76
N ALA A 35 -11.90 4.02 11.73
CA ALA A 35 -12.07 5.42 11.39
C ALA A 35 -13.57 5.64 11.19
N GLU A 36 -14.12 6.67 11.83
CA GLU A 36 -15.55 6.92 11.76
C GLU A 36 -15.93 7.06 10.29
N GLY A 37 -16.69 6.09 9.76
CA GLY A 37 -17.13 6.08 8.36
C GLY A 37 -16.47 5.08 7.41
N VAL A 38 -15.41 4.34 7.79
CA VAL A 38 -14.84 3.29 6.92
C VAL A 38 -15.70 2.03 6.99
N PRO A 39 -16.21 1.50 5.85
CA PRO A 39 -17.02 0.29 5.86
C PRO A 39 -16.20 -0.95 6.30
N SER A 40 -16.87 -1.95 6.87
CA SER A 40 -16.24 -3.22 7.23
C SER A 40 -15.60 -3.90 6.00
N GLY A 41 -14.45 -4.51 6.20
CA GLY A 41 -13.67 -5.19 5.19
C GLY A 41 -12.74 -4.28 4.38
N PHE A 42 -12.83 -2.95 4.55
CA PHE A 42 -11.92 -2.01 3.88
C PHE A 42 -10.68 -1.75 4.74
N ALA A 43 -9.51 -1.80 4.10
CA ALA A 43 -8.27 -1.39 4.75
C ALA A 43 -8.14 0.15 4.70
N TYR A 44 -7.54 0.74 5.73
CA TYR A 44 -7.31 2.18 5.81
C TYR A 44 -6.00 2.48 6.54
N ALA A 45 -5.44 3.66 6.28
CA ALA A 45 -4.24 4.14 6.97
C ALA A 45 -4.61 4.81 8.30
N GLN A 46 -3.86 4.53 9.35
CA GLN A 46 -3.96 5.19 10.64
C GLN A 46 -2.57 5.35 11.26
N GLY A 47 -2.07 6.55 11.30
CA GLY A 47 -0.68 6.77 11.66
C GLY A 47 0.24 6.03 10.70
N THR A 48 1.28 5.41 11.20
CA THR A 48 2.27 4.67 10.41
C THR A 48 1.87 3.23 10.04
N ARG A 49 0.61 2.84 10.20
CA ARG A 49 0.13 1.46 9.98
C ARG A 49 -1.15 1.41 9.18
N PHE A 50 -1.41 0.25 8.61
CA PHE A 50 -2.73 -0.06 8.08
C PHE A 50 -3.62 -0.68 9.14
N MET A 51 -4.91 -0.48 8.98
CA MET A 51 -5.98 -1.06 9.79
C MET A 51 -6.97 -1.80 8.91
N LEU A 52 -7.55 -2.87 9.45
CA LEU A 52 -8.64 -3.63 8.84
C LEU A 52 -9.62 -4.02 9.95
N ASP A 53 -10.87 -3.61 9.82
CA ASP A 53 -11.91 -3.87 10.82
C ASP A 53 -11.50 -3.50 12.26
N GLY A 54 -10.81 -2.36 12.41
CA GLY A 54 -10.35 -1.84 13.70
C GLY A 54 -9.13 -2.54 14.29
N SER A 55 -8.52 -3.49 13.59
CA SER A 55 -7.27 -4.17 13.98
C SER A 55 -6.12 -3.76 13.08
N PRO A 56 -4.87 -3.73 13.55
CA PRO A 56 -3.71 -3.54 12.70
C PRO A 56 -3.67 -4.56 11.57
N PHE A 57 -3.18 -4.13 10.42
CA PHE A 57 -3.03 -4.96 9.23
C PHE A 57 -1.62 -4.81 8.65
N TYR A 58 -0.66 -5.49 9.29
CA TYR A 58 0.68 -5.69 8.74
C TYR A 58 0.68 -6.90 7.83
N TYR A 59 1.42 -6.85 6.72
CA TYR A 59 1.39 -7.94 5.75
C TYR A 59 2.71 -8.14 5.00
N ALA A 60 2.94 -9.38 4.57
CA ALA A 60 3.79 -9.68 3.43
C ALA A 60 2.89 -9.96 2.22
N GLY A 61 3.29 -9.48 1.07
CA GLY A 61 2.60 -9.60 -0.20
C GLY A 61 3.57 -9.86 -1.34
N THR A 62 3.07 -9.75 -2.55
CA THR A 62 3.83 -9.98 -3.78
C THR A 62 3.28 -9.16 -4.94
N ASN A 63 4.03 -9.10 -6.03
CA ASN A 63 3.57 -8.62 -7.34
C ASN A 63 3.23 -9.81 -8.24
N CYS A 64 2.25 -9.64 -9.13
CA CYS A 64 1.95 -10.59 -10.20
C CYS A 64 1.36 -9.88 -11.42
N TYR A 65 2.23 -9.45 -12.33
CA TYR A 65 1.82 -8.67 -13.50
C TYR A 65 0.93 -9.44 -14.47
N TYR A 66 1.06 -10.76 -14.54
CA TYR A 66 0.29 -11.57 -15.50
C TYR A 66 -1.10 -11.99 -14.99
N LEU A 67 -1.44 -11.69 -13.74
CA LEU A 67 -2.69 -12.13 -13.10
C LEU A 67 -3.94 -11.66 -13.87
N THR A 68 -3.86 -10.50 -14.52
CA THR A 68 -4.99 -9.86 -15.20
C THR A 68 -5.11 -10.18 -16.70
N PHE A 69 -4.27 -11.09 -17.24
CA PHE A 69 -4.37 -11.46 -18.66
C PHE A 69 -4.20 -12.97 -18.96
N LYS A 70 -3.90 -13.77 -17.96
CA LYS A 70 -3.83 -15.23 -18.12
C LYS A 70 -5.17 -15.92 -17.90
N SER A 71 -5.19 -17.25 -18.00
CA SER A 71 -6.37 -18.08 -17.80
C SER A 71 -6.86 -18.04 -16.35
N GLN A 72 -8.12 -18.41 -16.12
CA GLN A 72 -8.65 -18.55 -14.77
C GLN A 72 -7.88 -19.58 -13.95
N GLU A 73 -7.46 -20.70 -14.58
CA GLU A 73 -6.61 -21.70 -13.90
C GLU A 73 -5.29 -21.09 -13.39
N ALA A 74 -4.63 -20.26 -14.20
CA ALA A 74 -3.41 -19.56 -13.78
C ALA A 74 -3.66 -18.63 -12.59
N VAL A 75 -4.78 -17.91 -12.61
CA VAL A 75 -5.21 -17.04 -11.49
C VAL A 75 -5.45 -17.86 -10.23
N ASP A 76 -6.22 -18.96 -10.33
CA ASP A 76 -6.52 -19.84 -9.20
C ASP A 76 -5.27 -20.43 -8.58
N ASN A 77 -4.29 -20.84 -9.40
CA ASN A 77 -3.00 -21.35 -8.93
C ASN A 77 -2.21 -20.30 -8.16
N VAL A 78 -2.14 -19.06 -8.67
CA VAL A 78 -1.44 -17.95 -7.97
C VAL A 78 -2.08 -17.67 -6.61
N PHE A 79 -3.41 -17.56 -6.53
CA PHE A 79 -4.07 -17.30 -5.25
C PHE A 79 -3.91 -18.43 -4.25
N LYS A 80 -3.99 -19.69 -4.70
CA LYS A 80 -3.73 -20.85 -3.85
C LYS A 80 -2.32 -20.84 -3.27
N ASP A 81 -1.33 -20.55 -4.09
CA ASP A 81 0.06 -20.52 -3.66
C ASP A 81 0.33 -19.32 -2.75
N ALA A 82 -0.20 -18.14 -3.06
CA ALA A 82 -0.09 -16.95 -2.23
C ALA A 82 -0.72 -17.16 -0.84
N GLU A 83 -1.92 -17.78 -0.78
CA GLU A 83 -2.55 -18.16 0.48
C GLU A 83 -1.70 -19.14 1.28
N ALA A 84 -1.16 -20.20 0.63
CA ALA A 84 -0.27 -21.18 1.26
C ALA A 84 1.02 -20.56 1.79
N MET A 85 1.52 -19.49 1.15
CA MET A 85 2.67 -18.72 1.60
C MET A 85 2.34 -17.69 2.70
N GLY A 86 1.06 -17.52 3.06
CA GLY A 86 0.62 -16.57 4.08
C GLY A 86 0.57 -15.11 3.58
N LEU A 87 0.64 -14.88 2.27
CA LEU A 87 0.59 -13.55 1.68
C LEU A 87 -0.81 -12.95 1.77
N LYS A 88 -0.91 -11.62 1.94
CA LYS A 88 -2.18 -10.92 2.16
C LYS A 88 -2.51 -9.87 1.11
N VAL A 89 -1.52 -9.41 0.36
CA VAL A 89 -1.72 -8.43 -0.71
C VAL A 89 -0.99 -8.90 -1.97
N ILE A 90 -1.64 -8.79 -3.13
CA ILE A 90 -1.02 -8.97 -4.45
C ILE A 90 -1.18 -7.67 -5.23
N ARG A 91 -0.05 -7.10 -5.68
CA ARG A 91 -0.08 -5.94 -6.57
C ARG A 91 -0.19 -6.42 -8.02
N VAL A 92 -1.09 -5.78 -8.78
CA VAL A 92 -1.44 -6.19 -10.15
C VAL A 92 -1.61 -4.99 -11.06
N TRP A 93 -1.43 -5.22 -12.38
CA TRP A 93 -1.71 -4.20 -13.39
C TRP A 93 -3.22 -4.05 -13.61
N GLY A 94 -3.72 -2.85 -13.40
CA GLY A 94 -5.06 -2.42 -13.80
C GLY A 94 -5.07 -1.76 -15.18
N ASN A 95 -4.00 -1.93 -15.99
CA ASN A 95 -3.90 -1.41 -17.34
C ASN A 95 -3.35 -2.47 -18.30
N LEU A 96 -3.89 -2.51 -19.50
CA LEU A 96 -3.41 -3.22 -20.68
C LEU A 96 -3.85 -2.36 -21.87
N ASP A 97 -3.04 -1.35 -22.20
CA ASP A 97 -3.40 -0.32 -23.16
C ASP A 97 -2.84 -0.66 -24.54
N VAL A 98 -3.70 -0.71 -25.52
CA VAL A 98 -3.32 -1.01 -26.91
C VAL A 98 -3.65 0.16 -27.84
N GLY A 99 -3.16 0.08 -29.05
CA GLY A 99 -3.32 1.16 -30.04
C GLY A 99 -4.74 1.30 -30.57
N VAL A 100 -4.85 1.51 -31.86
CA VAL A 100 -6.11 1.72 -32.57
C VAL A 100 -6.68 0.40 -33.03
N LYS A 101 -7.91 0.08 -32.66
CA LYS A 101 -8.61 -1.14 -33.08
C LYS A 101 -8.93 -1.09 -34.57
N THR A 102 -8.43 -2.05 -35.36
CA THR A 102 -8.62 -2.09 -36.81
C THR A 102 -9.97 -2.68 -37.25
N GLY A 103 -10.62 -3.43 -36.37
CA GLY A 103 -11.82 -4.21 -36.69
C GLY A 103 -11.53 -5.53 -37.41
N THR A 104 -10.25 -5.90 -37.55
CA THR A 104 -9.81 -7.20 -38.12
C THR A 104 -9.23 -8.09 -37.03
N THR A 105 -9.07 -9.39 -37.36
CA THR A 105 -8.39 -10.37 -36.50
C THR A 105 -7.18 -10.95 -37.21
N ASP A 106 -6.21 -11.43 -36.45
CA ASP A 106 -5.06 -12.18 -36.94
C ASP A 106 -5.42 -13.64 -37.29
N SER A 107 -4.42 -14.46 -37.60
CA SER A 107 -4.59 -15.88 -37.94
C SER A 107 -5.06 -16.74 -36.75
N GLU A 108 -4.92 -16.26 -35.53
CA GLU A 108 -5.35 -16.91 -34.29
C GLU A 108 -6.72 -16.41 -33.82
N GLY A 109 -7.33 -15.46 -34.56
CA GLY A 109 -8.63 -14.87 -34.22
C GLY A 109 -8.54 -13.72 -33.21
N LYS A 110 -7.33 -13.28 -32.84
CA LYS A 110 -7.12 -12.16 -31.90
C LYS A 110 -7.34 -10.82 -32.60
N PRO A 111 -7.87 -9.79 -31.91
CA PRO A 111 -8.04 -8.47 -32.51
C PRO A 111 -6.69 -7.83 -32.85
N VAL A 112 -6.66 -7.13 -34.02
CA VAL A 112 -5.48 -6.45 -34.52
C VAL A 112 -5.56 -4.96 -34.17
N PHE A 113 -4.46 -4.43 -33.67
CA PHE A 113 -4.29 -3.01 -33.35
C PHE A 113 -3.14 -2.41 -34.14
N THR A 114 -3.25 -1.11 -34.44
CA THR A 114 -2.17 -0.29 -35.03
C THR A 114 -1.77 0.80 -34.06
N ASN A 115 -0.59 1.38 -34.27
CA ASN A 115 -0.06 2.45 -33.41
C ASN A 115 0.11 2.02 -31.94
N ASN A 116 0.53 0.78 -31.71
CA ASN A 116 0.88 0.28 -30.38
C ASN A 116 2.17 0.94 -29.88
N ASN A 117 2.23 1.25 -28.59
CA ASN A 117 3.45 1.73 -27.94
C ASN A 117 4.42 0.57 -27.70
N ASP A 118 3.98 -0.46 -27.00
CA ASP A 118 4.69 -1.73 -26.85
C ASP A 118 4.12 -2.74 -27.85
N GLY A 119 4.99 -3.38 -28.66
CA GLY A 119 4.57 -4.35 -29.65
C GLY A 119 3.73 -5.50 -29.12
N PRO A 120 4.04 -6.11 -27.95
CA PRO A 120 3.21 -7.13 -27.33
C PRO A 120 2.18 -6.53 -26.34
N GLY A 121 1.68 -5.31 -26.58
CA GLY A 121 0.70 -4.66 -25.69
C GLY A 121 -0.60 -5.43 -25.50
N GLU A 122 -1.03 -6.21 -26.52
CA GLU A 122 -2.18 -7.12 -26.46
C GLU A 122 -1.76 -8.50 -25.98
N LYS A 123 -1.56 -8.66 -24.69
CA LYS A 123 -1.13 -9.93 -24.10
C LYS A 123 -2.23 -11.02 -24.22
N ASP A 124 -1.92 -12.09 -24.94
CA ASP A 124 -2.86 -13.22 -25.17
C ASP A 124 -4.23 -12.81 -25.76
N GLY A 125 -4.29 -11.66 -26.43
CA GLY A 125 -5.53 -11.09 -26.96
C GLY A 125 -6.35 -10.32 -25.92
N ILE A 126 -5.82 -10.09 -24.73
CA ILE A 126 -6.46 -9.34 -23.64
C ILE A 126 -6.00 -7.88 -23.69
N TYR A 127 -6.95 -6.95 -23.57
CA TYR A 127 -6.67 -5.52 -23.56
C TYR A 127 -7.74 -4.78 -22.74
N PHE A 128 -7.33 -3.75 -22.00
CA PHE A 128 -8.24 -2.99 -21.14
C PHE A 128 -8.70 -1.69 -21.77
N GLN A 129 -7.83 -1.05 -22.56
CA GLN A 129 -8.14 0.16 -23.30
C GLN A 129 -7.64 0.08 -24.74
N TYR A 130 -8.37 0.70 -25.66
CA TYR A 130 -7.98 0.87 -27.06
C TYR A 130 -8.52 2.20 -27.60
N PHE A 131 -7.90 2.78 -28.63
CA PHE A 131 -8.41 3.98 -29.26
C PHE A 131 -9.49 3.65 -30.30
N ASP A 132 -10.66 4.26 -30.14
CA ASP A 132 -11.77 4.18 -31.09
C ASP A 132 -11.77 5.42 -32.01
N LYS A 133 -11.46 5.21 -33.29
CA LYS A 133 -11.40 6.31 -34.30
C LYS A 133 -12.75 7.00 -34.52
N ALA A 134 -13.86 6.27 -34.36
CA ALA A 134 -15.18 6.85 -34.57
C ALA A 134 -15.58 7.78 -33.41
N LEU A 135 -15.13 7.45 -32.21
CA LEU A 135 -15.35 8.26 -31.02
C LEU A 135 -14.26 9.31 -30.81
N GLY A 136 -13.09 9.16 -31.44
CA GLY A 136 -11.96 10.05 -31.28
C GLY A 136 -11.35 10.04 -29.88
N LYS A 137 -11.42 8.90 -29.16
CA LYS A 137 -10.90 8.75 -27.80
C LYS A 137 -10.63 7.29 -27.43
N PRO A 138 -9.85 7.05 -26.36
CA PRO A 138 -9.74 5.72 -25.78
C PRO A 138 -11.08 5.24 -25.21
N VAL A 139 -11.28 3.93 -25.26
CA VAL A 139 -12.47 3.23 -24.76
C VAL A 139 -12.03 2.05 -23.90
N THR A 140 -12.70 1.87 -22.76
CA THR A 140 -12.45 0.75 -21.86
C THR A 140 -13.19 -0.50 -22.35
N ASN A 141 -12.48 -1.63 -22.40
CA ASN A 141 -13.03 -2.93 -22.75
C ASN A 141 -13.50 -3.67 -21.48
N PHE A 142 -14.78 -3.67 -21.22
CA PHE A 142 -15.41 -4.41 -20.10
C PHE A 142 -15.78 -5.86 -20.45
N GLY A 143 -15.37 -6.37 -21.61
CA GLY A 143 -15.66 -7.71 -22.10
C GLY A 143 -14.81 -8.81 -21.48
N GLU A 144 -15.01 -10.05 -22.00
CA GLU A 144 -14.29 -11.27 -21.58
C GLU A 144 -12.79 -11.19 -21.83
N ASP A 145 -12.39 -10.48 -22.86
CA ASP A 145 -11.02 -10.18 -23.27
C ASP A 145 -10.50 -8.85 -22.70
N GLY A 146 -11.13 -8.36 -21.65
CA GLY A 146 -10.83 -7.08 -21.02
C GLY A 146 -10.93 -7.11 -19.48
N ILE A 147 -11.55 -6.08 -18.92
CA ILE A 147 -11.70 -5.85 -17.46
C ILE A 147 -12.29 -7.04 -16.72
N LYS A 148 -13.08 -7.90 -17.37
CA LYS A 148 -13.62 -9.11 -16.74
C LYS A 148 -12.53 -10.07 -16.22
N LYS A 149 -11.29 -9.95 -16.70
CA LYS A 149 -10.14 -10.67 -16.13
C LYS A 149 -9.78 -10.13 -14.75
N LEU A 150 -9.77 -8.81 -14.59
CA LEU A 150 -9.56 -8.16 -13.28
C LEU A 150 -10.73 -8.47 -12.32
N ASP A 151 -11.97 -8.49 -12.83
CA ASP A 151 -13.14 -8.87 -12.04
C ASP A 151 -12.99 -10.27 -11.43
N TYR A 152 -12.48 -11.22 -12.23
CA TYR A 152 -12.23 -12.58 -11.76
C TYR A 152 -11.11 -12.62 -10.71
N ALA A 153 -10.05 -11.86 -10.90
CA ALA A 153 -8.96 -11.78 -9.94
C ALA A 153 -9.46 -11.21 -8.59
N LEU A 154 -10.30 -10.18 -8.59
CA LEU A 154 -10.93 -9.62 -7.38
C LEU A 154 -11.84 -10.63 -6.68
N TYR A 155 -12.62 -11.41 -7.45
CA TYR A 155 -13.45 -12.47 -6.90
C TYR A 155 -12.61 -13.56 -6.21
N GLN A 156 -11.50 -13.97 -6.80
CA GLN A 156 -10.58 -14.94 -6.17
C GLN A 156 -9.88 -14.34 -4.96
N ALA A 157 -9.49 -13.07 -5.02
CA ALA A 157 -8.90 -12.36 -3.89
C ALA A 157 -9.80 -12.42 -2.64
N GLU A 158 -11.10 -12.13 -2.80
CA GLU A 158 -12.07 -12.25 -1.71
C GLU A 158 -12.15 -13.67 -1.15
N LYS A 159 -12.19 -14.70 -2.02
CA LYS A 159 -12.26 -16.10 -1.60
C LYS A 159 -11.06 -16.59 -0.80
N HIS A 160 -9.87 -16.07 -1.11
CA HIS A 160 -8.62 -16.44 -0.46
C HIS A 160 -8.21 -15.49 0.68
N GLY A 161 -9.06 -14.49 1.00
CA GLY A 161 -8.74 -13.49 2.03
C GLY A 161 -7.49 -12.68 1.71
N ILE A 162 -7.23 -12.44 0.44
CA ILE A 162 -6.15 -11.63 -0.12
C ILE A 162 -6.75 -10.35 -0.69
N LYS A 163 -6.00 -9.24 -0.65
CA LYS A 163 -6.42 -7.98 -1.25
C LYS A 163 -5.56 -7.64 -2.46
N LEU A 164 -6.10 -6.86 -3.39
CA LEU A 164 -5.37 -6.40 -4.57
C LEU A 164 -5.00 -4.93 -4.46
N LEU A 165 -3.72 -4.61 -4.67
CA LEU A 165 -3.22 -3.28 -4.96
C LEU A 165 -3.19 -3.12 -6.47
N ILE A 166 -3.97 -2.16 -7.01
CA ILE A 166 -4.26 -2.09 -8.45
C ILE A 166 -3.74 -0.77 -9.01
N THR A 167 -2.80 -0.84 -9.96
CA THR A 167 -2.27 0.35 -10.64
C THR A 167 -3.08 0.71 -11.88
N PHE A 168 -3.33 2.01 -12.12
CA PHE A 168 -4.15 2.48 -13.24
C PHE A 168 -3.38 2.64 -14.55
N THR A 169 -2.07 2.85 -14.50
CA THR A 169 -1.23 3.03 -15.69
C THR A 169 0.24 2.70 -15.38
N ASN A 170 1.10 2.82 -16.36
CA ASN A 170 2.52 2.52 -16.25
C ASN A 170 3.35 3.63 -16.91
N TYR A 171 4.41 4.07 -16.25
CA TYR A 171 5.38 4.97 -16.89
C TYR A 171 6.16 4.27 -18.02
N TRP A 172 6.49 2.99 -17.82
CA TRP A 172 7.19 2.19 -18.82
C TRP A 172 6.26 1.85 -19.99
N ASP A 173 6.86 1.56 -21.12
CA ASP A 173 6.10 1.24 -22.33
C ASP A 173 5.44 -0.15 -22.26
N ALA A 174 5.90 -1.00 -21.37
CA ALA A 174 5.28 -2.30 -21.11
C ALA A 174 3.80 -2.14 -20.75
N PHE A 175 2.94 -2.94 -21.39
CA PHE A 175 1.48 -2.88 -21.24
C PHE A 175 0.84 -1.56 -21.72
N GLY A 176 1.54 -0.81 -22.56
CA GLY A 176 1.09 0.44 -23.18
C GLY A 176 1.40 1.68 -22.36
N GLY A 177 0.73 1.84 -21.22
CA GLY A 177 0.98 2.92 -20.26
C GLY A 177 0.95 4.34 -20.85
N MET A 178 1.67 5.27 -20.20
CA MET A 178 1.69 6.70 -20.57
C MET A 178 2.13 6.92 -22.02
N GLY A 179 3.07 6.11 -22.53
CA GLY A 179 3.50 6.17 -23.93
C GLY A 179 2.38 5.88 -24.91
N GLN A 180 1.43 5.00 -24.56
CA GLN A 180 0.28 4.70 -25.41
C GLN A 180 -0.70 5.88 -25.46
N TYR A 181 -0.90 6.61 -24.37
CA TYR A 181 -1.72 7.82 -24.36
C TYR A 181 -1.17 8.89 -25.29
N VAL A 182 0.16 9.05 -25.34
CA VAL A 182 0.82 9.97 -26.29
C VAL A 182 0.54 9.55 -27.72
N LYS A 183 0.63 8.26 -28.04
CA LYS A 183 0.31 7.75 -29.39
C LYS A 183 -1.18 7.91 -29.75
N TRP A 184 -2.08 7.78 -28.81
CA TRP A 184 -3.50 8.07 -29.07
C TRP A 184 -3.74 9.54 -29.41
N ALA A 185 -2.98 10.48 -28.85
CA ALA A 185 -3.08 11.89 -29.17
C ALA A 185 -2.71 12.18 -30.65
N GLU A 186 -1.78 11.41 -31.23
CA GLU A 186 -1.42 11.52 -32.65
C GLU A 186 -2.60 11.23 -33.58
N GLU A 187 -3.53 10.35 -33.19
CA GLU A 187 -4.75 10.05 -33.95
C GLU A 187 -5.70 11.26 -34.05
N LEU A 188 -5.54 12.24 -33.16
CA LEU A 188 -6.24 13.52 -33.20
C LEU A 188 -5.42 14.64 -33.86
N GLY A 189 -4.23 14.33 -34.40
CA GLY A 189 -3.31 15.31 -34.96
C GLY A 189 -2.52 16.10 -33.90
N ILE A 190 -2.58 15.72 -32.63
CA ILE A 190 -1.76 16.29 -31.55
C ILE A 190 -0.41 15.58 -31.59
N THR A 191 0.57 16.19 -32.20
CA THR A 191 1.89 15.60 -32.47
C THR A 191 3.00 16.29 -31.68
N GLY A 192 4.13 15.60 -31.50
CA GLY A 192 5.32 16.16 -30.84
C GLY A 192 5.27 16.10 -29.32
N LEU A 193 4.27 15.43 -28.75
CA LEU A 193 4.23 15.16 -27.31
C LEU A 193 5.32 14.15 -26.92
N LYS A 194 5.88 14.33 -25.74
CA LYS A 194 6.75 13.38 -25.04
C LYS A 194 5.96 12.62 -23.98
N LYS A 195 6.52 11.56 -23.44
CA LYS A 195 5.88 10.76 -22.38
C LYS A 195 5.44 11.61 -21.18
N ASP A 196 6.32 12.52 -20.73
CA ASP A 196 6.04 13.36 -19.55
C ASP A 196 4.97 14.44 -19.78
N ASP A 197 4.59 14.71 -21.05
CA ASP A 197 3.42 15.55 -21.35
C ASP A 197 2.11 14.88 -20.90
N PHE A 198 2.15 13.58 -20.58
CA PHE A 198 1.03 12.88 -19.94
C PHE A 198 0.57 13.60 -18.66
N TYR A 199 1.48 14.16 -17.89
CA TYR A 199 1.18 14.84 -16.63
C TYR A 199 0.54 16.22 -16.82
N THR A 200 0.72 16.87 -17.95
CA THR A 200 0.33 18.27 -18.16
C THR A 200 -0.68 18.49 -19.27
N ASN A 201 -0.76 17.58 -20.26
CA ASN A 201 -1.69 17.71 -21.37
C ASN A 201 -3.11 17.37 -20.94
N GLU A 202 -4.03 18.35 -21.03
CA GLU A 202 -5.41 18.22 -20.58
C GLU A 202 -6.19 17.10 -21.28
N THR A 203 -5.87 16.80 -22.55
CA THR A 203 -6.52 15.69 -23.27
C THR A 203 -6.12 14.34 -22.66
N LEU A 204 -4.82 14.13 -22.40
CA LEU A 204 -4.32 12.89 -21.81
C LEU A 204 -4.80 12.71 -20.38
N LYS A 205 -4.77 13.78 -19.58
CA LYS A 205 -5.35 13.76 -18.22
C LYS A 205 -6.85 13.47 -18.24
N GLY A 206 -7.57 14.02 -19.21
CA GLY A 206 -9.00 13.76 -19.40
C GLY A 206 -9.28 12.29 -19.69
N TRP A 207 -8.52 11.67 -20.58
CA TRP A 207 -8.66 10.24 -20.89
C TRP A 207 -8.31 9.34 -19.71
N TYR A 208 -7.26 9.68 -18.96
CA TYR A 208 -6.92 8.97 -17.72
C TYR A 208 -8.07 9.05 -16.71
N LYS A 209 -8.64 10.22 -16.49
CA LYS A 209 -9.81 10.41 -15.61
C LYS A 209 -11.04 9.64 -16.11
N ASP A 210 -11.29 9.60 -17.41
CA ASP A 210 -12.37 8.80 -18.01
C ASP A 210 -12.19 7.30 -17.70
N TYR A 211 -10.95 6.79 -17.83
CA TYR A 211 -10.60 5.41 -17.51
C TYR A 211 -10.84 5.10 -16.03
N VAL A 212 -10.24 5.89 -15.15
CA VAL A 212 -10.41 5.73 -13.69
C VAL A 212 -11.88 5.74 -13.30
N ASN A 213 -12.65 6.72 -13.77
CA ASN A 213 -14.08 6.80 -13.47
C ASN A 213 -14.86 5.60 -14.02
N GLY A 214 -14.54 5.16 -15.23
CA GLY A 214 -15.14 3.97 -15.84
C GLY A 214 -14.87 2.71 -15.01
N LEU A 215 -13.61 2.51 -14.61
CA LEU A 215 -13.19 1.35 -13.83
C LEU A 215 -13.82 1.33 -12.44
N LEU A 216 -13.73 2.42 -11.68
CA LEU A 216 -14.25 2.50 -10.32
C LEU A 216 -15.78 2.32 -10.24
N ASN A 217 -16.52 2.77 -11.27
CA ASN A 217 -17.96 2.61 -11.34
C ASN A 217 -18.43 1.34 -12.08
N HIS A 218 -17.49 0.54 -12.64
CA HIS A 218 -17.80 -0.75 -13.22
C HIS A 218 -18.34 -1.71 -12.16
N THR A 219 -19.36 -2.48 -12.51
CA THR A 219 -19.92 -3.53 -11.63
C THR A 219 -19.28 -4.87 -11.98
N ASN A 220 -18.57 -5.44 -11.06
CA ASN A 220 -17.98 -6.77 -11.17
C ASN A 220 -19.10 -7.82 -11.28
N PRO A 221 -19.17 -8.59 -12.37
CA PRO A 221 -20.24 -9.55 -12.58
C PRO A 221 -20.18 -10.77 -11.65
N TYR A 222 -19.06 -11.03 -10.98
CA TYR A 222 -18.90 -12.15 -10.04
C TYR A 222 -19.38 -11.79 -8.63
N THR A 223 -19.21 -10.54 -8.19
CA THR A 223 -19.56 -10.07 -6.84
C THR A 223 -20.83 -9.22 -6.81
N ASN A 224 -21.24 -8.70 -7.97
CA ASN A 224 -22.33 -7.73 -8.14
C ASN A 224 -22.11 -6.42 -7.36
N ARG A 225 -20.85 -6.05 -7.08
CA ARG A 225 -20.44 -4.78 -6.48
C ARG A 225 -19.73 -3.92 -7.52
N LYS A 226 -19.75 -2.61 -7.35
CA LYS A 226 -18.85 -1.72 -8.11
C LYS A 226 -17.42 -1.90 -7.59
N LEU A 227 -16.41 -1.67 -8.44
CA LEU A 227 -15.03 -1.86 -8.01
C LEU A 227 -14.66 -0.94 -6.84
N LYS A 228 -15.19 0.27 -6.78
CA LYS A 228 -15.03 1.17 -5.62
C LYS A 228 -15.74 0.70 -4.33
N ASP A 229 -16.57 -0.32 -4.42
CA ASP A 229 -17.28 -0.92 -3.29
C ASP A 229 -16.78 -2.36 -3.00
N GLU A 230 -15.63 -2.76 -3.58
CA GLU A 230 -15.04 -4.09 -3.43
C GLU A 230 -14.05 -4.16 -2.25
N PRO A 231 -14.39 -4.80 -1.13
CA PRO A 231 -13.46 -4.90 0.00
C PRO A 231 -12.16 -5.65 -0.31
N SER A 232 -12.12 -6.42 -1.39
CA SER A 232 -10.91 -7.11 -1.86
C SER A 232 -9.89 -6.18 -2.54
N VAL A 233 -10.25 -4.94 -2.86
CA VAL A 233 -9.27 -3.92 -3.22
C VAL A 233 -8.58 -3.43 -1.95
N PHE A 234 -7.23 -3.41 -1.96
CA PHE A 234 -6.40 -2.84 -0.90
C PHE A 234 -6.29 -1.33 -1.06
N ALA A 235 -5.86 -0.93 -2.25
CA ALA A 235 -5.70 0.47 -2.63
C ALA A 235 -5.69 0.62 -4.15
N TRP A 236 -5.95 1.84 -4.61
CA TRP A 236 -5.73 2.28 -5.97
C TRP A 236 -4.37 2.95 -6.07
N GLU A 237 -3.62 2.61 -7.09
CA GLU A 237 -2.32 3.19 -7.37
C GLU A 237 -2.37 4.01 -8.65
N LEU A 238 -1.89 5.26 -8.60
CA LEU A 238 -2.03 6.18 -9.72
C LEU A 238 -1.24 5.72 -10.95
N SER A 239 -0.04 5.19 -10.74
CA SER A 239 0.82 4.70 -11.83
C SER A 239 1.92 3.80 -11.31
N ASN A 240 2.32 2.79 -12.06
CA ASN A 240 3.58 2.12 -11.81
C ASN A 240 4.75 3.02 -12.17
N GLU A 241 5.67 3.22 -11.23
CA GLU A 241 6.98 3.87 -11.37
C GLU A 241 6.97 5.20 -12.14
N PRO A 242 6.09 6.16 -11.79
CA PRO A 242 6.00 7.43 -12.50
C PRO A 242 7.27 8.26 -12.30
N ARG A 243 8.01 8.50 -13.39
CA ARG A 243 9.18 9.37 -13.43
C ARG A 243 8.88 10.62 -14.25
N CYS A 244 9.72 11.64 -14.11
CA CYS A 244 9.59 12.88 -14.87
C CYS A 244 11.00 13.39 -15.23
N ASN A 245 11.69 12.69 -16.11
CA ASN A 245 13.12 12.92 -16.42
C ASN A 245 13.41 13.26 -17.87
N THR A 246 12.40 13.27 -18.75
CA THR A 246 12.62 13.48 -20.19
C THR A 246 12.87 14.93 -20.57
N ASP A 247 12.64 15.88 -19.67
CA ASP A 247 12.82 17.32 -19.92
C ASP A 247 13.18 18.15 -18.67
N ALA A 248 13.71 19.35 -18.90
CA ALA A 248 13.93 20.38 -17.88
C ALA A 248 12.63 20.79 -17.16
N GLN A 249 11.47 20.49 -17.73
CA GLN A 249 10.14 20.78 -17.19
C GLN A 249 9.83 20.04 -15.87
N CYS A 250 10.38 18.85 -15.67
CA CYS A 250 10.13 18.06 -14.46
C CYS A 250 10.68 18.68 -13.17
N LYS A 251 11.50 19.73 -13.28
CA LYS A 251 11.94 20.54 -12.14
C LYS A 251 10.85 21.40 -11.51
N ASP A 252 9.71 21.60 -12.19
CA ASP A 252 8.66 22.56 -11.81
C ASP A 252 7.48 21.88 -11.07
N ASN A 253 7.72 20.82 -10.31
CA ASN A 253 6.68 20.09 -9.56
C ASN A 253 5.61 19.43 -10.43
N ILE A 254 5.91 19.09 -11.66
CA ILE A 254 4.93 18.53 -12.60
C ILE A 254 4.33 17.23 -12.04
N LEU A 255 5.20 16.28 -11.65
CA LEU A 255 4.75 15.01 -11.05
C LEU A 255 3.95 15.25 -9.76
N TYR A 256 4.42 16.14 -8.87
CA TYR A 256 3.71 16.48 -7.66
C TYR A 256 2.29 17.03 -7.93
N ASN A 257 2.18 17.97 -8.86
CA ASN A 257 0.88 18.57 -9.20
C ASN A 257 -0.07 17.56 -9.82
N TRP A 258 0.45 16.68 -10.70
CA TRP A 258 -0.34 15.60 -11.30
C TRP A 258 -0.78 14.57 -10.24
N ALA A 259 0.13 14.12 -9.39
CA ALA A 259 -0.19 13.18 -8.33
C ALA A 259 -1.27 13.72 -7.37
N LYS A 260 -1.15 15.00 -6.99
CA LYS A 260 -2.17 15.68 -6.18
C LYS A 260 -3.52 15.74 -6.89
N GLU A 261 -3.55 16.22 -8.15
CA GLU A 261 -4.79 16.33 -8.94
C GLU A 261 -5.47 14.96 -9.12
N MET A 262 -4.70 13.91 -9.44
CA MET A 262 -5.26 12.59 -9.71
C MET A 262 -5.67 11.85 -8.44
N SER A 263 -4.93 11.96 -7.34
CA SER A 263 -5.33 11.37 -6.07
C SER A 263 -6.59 12.04 -5.51
N GLU A 264 -6.70 13.37 -5.58
CA GLU A 264 -7.93 14.09 -5.23
C GLU A 264 -9.12 13.65 -6.11
N TYR A 265 -8.87 13.41 -7.42
CA TYR A 265 -9.90 12.93 -8.32
C TYR A 265 -10.36 11.52 -7.96
N VAL A 266 -9.44 10.58 -7.69
CA VAL A 266 -9.79 9.21 -7.26
C VAL A 266 -10.62 9.27 -5.97
N LYS A 267 -10.15 10.00 -4.95
CA LYS A 267 -10.86 10.16 -3.67
C LYS A 267 -12.25 10.79 -3.81
N SER A 268 -12.46 11.62 -4.82
CA SER A 268 -13.79 12.20 -5.11
C SER A 268 -14.81 11.17 -5.63
N ILE A 269 -14.35 10.05 -6.20
CA ILE A 269 -15.19 8.97 -6.72
C ILE A 269 -15.29 7.83 -5.71
N ASP A 270 -14.17 7.54 -5.05
CA ASP A 270 -14.00 6.45 -4.09
C ASP A 270 -13.39 6.97 -2.78
N PRO A 271 -14.21 7.33 -1.82
CA PRO A 271 -13.74 7.77 -0.51
C PRO A 271 -13.35 6.62 0.42
N ASN A 272 -13.57 5.36 0.04
CA ASN A 272 -13.40 4.20 0.90
C ASN A 272 -12.00 3.59 0.82
N HIS A 273 -11.44 3.52 -0.39
CA HIS A 273 -10.12 2.91 -0.57
C HIS A 273 -8.98 3.90 -0.41
N MET A 274 -7.85 3.38 0.01
CA MET A 274 -6.59 4.10 0.02
C MET A 274 -6.11 4.39 -1.41
N VAL A 275 -5.29 5.42 -1.55
CA VAL A 275 -4.63 5.81 -2.81
C VAL A 275 -3.14 5.95 -2.57
N SER A 276 -2.33 5.37 -3.45
CA SER A 276 -0.87 5.54 -3.50
C SER A 276 -0.44 6.09 -4.86
N LEU A 277 0.80 6.54 -4.95
CA LEU A 277 1.36 6.99 -6.22
C LEU A 277 1.92 5.83 -7.04
N GLY A 278 2.64 4.90 -6.41
CA GLY A 278 3.37 3.80 -7.04
C GLY A 278 4.76 4.21 -7.54
N ASP A 279 5.36 5.22 -6.90
CA ASP A 279 6.71 5.69 -7.23
C ASP A 279 7.78 4.85 -6.53
N GLU A 280 8.95 4.80 -7.16
CA GLU A 280 10.10 4.03 -6.66
C GLU A 280 10.74 4.61 -5.38
N GLY A 281 10.29 5.78 -4.94
CA GLY A 281 10.79 6.40 -3.71
C GLY A 281 12.04 7.26 -3.92
N PHE A 282 12.38 7.69 -5.13
CA PHE A 282 13.57 8.49 -5.36
C PHE A 282 13.52 9.84 -4.66
N TYR A 283 14.68 10.22 -4.10
CA TYR A 283 14.85 11.48 -3.39
C TYR A 283 15.40 12.58 -4.28
N ASN A 284 15.14 13.84 -3.91
CA ASN A 284 15.67 15.03 -4.56
C ASN A 284 16.58 15.82 -3.60
N LYS A 285 17.59 15.16 -3.05
CA LYS A 285 18.60 15.80 -2.18
C LYS A 285 19.73 16.41 -3.02
N PRO A 286 20.44 17.43 -2.50
CA PRO A 286 21.66 17.88 -3.14
C PRO A 286 22.66 16.73 -3.30
N TYR A 287 23.38 16.71 -4.43
CA TYR A 287 24.42 15.71 -4.67
C TYR A 287 25.40 15.66 -3.47
N GLY A 288 25.70 14.44 -2.99
CA GLY A 288 26.56 14.25 -1.82
C GLY A 288 25.90 14.51 -0.47
N TYR A 289 24.60 14.71 -0.40
CA TYR A 289 23.87 14.92 0.86
C TYR A 289 24.06 13.78 1.86
N TYR A 290 24.18 12.56 1.35
CA TYR A 290 24.39 11.33 2.12
C TYR A 290 25.86 10.87 2.12
N ASP A 291 26.84 11.81 2.09
CA ASP A 291 28.28 11.48 2.03
C ASP A 291 28.72 10.53 3.15
N GLU A 292 28.13 10.62 4.32
CA GLU A 292 28.37 9.75 5.45
C GLU A 292 28.23 8.26 5.08
N TYR A 293 27.31 7.97 4.16
CA TYR A 293 27.02 6.61 3.67
C TYR A 293 27.64 6.34 2.30
N THR A 294 28.48 7.24 1.81
CA THR A 294 29.18 7.10 0.53
C THR A 294 28.23 6.96 -0.68
N THR A 295 27.01 7.47 -0.58
CA THR A 295 26.05 7.38 -1.68
C THR A 295 26.20 8.53 -2.67
N SER A 296 26.40 8.19 -3.94
CA SER A 296 26.34 9.09 -5.08
C SER A 296 25.36 8.57 -6.14
N ASN A 297 24.53 7.62 -5.74
CA ASN A 297 23.57 6.99 -6.63
C ASN A 297 22.47 7.97 -7.04
N TYR A 298 22.06 7.89 -8.31
CA TYR A 298 21.06 8.77 -8.92
C TYR A 298 19.71 8.76 -8.19
N ALA A 299 19.38 7.70 -7.47
CA ALA A 299 18.14 7.56 -6.71
C ALA A 299 18.01 8.59 -5.57
N PHE A 300 19.09 9.26 -5.16
CA PHE A 300 19.09 10.16 -4.02
C PHE A 300 19.10 11.67 -4.37
N TYR A 301 19.36 12.08 -5.62
CA TYR A 301 19.58 13.49 -5.95
C TYR A 301 18.71 14.04 -7.10
N GLY A 302 17.53 13.49 -7.29
CA GLY A 302 16.51 14.05 -8.18
C GLY A 302 16.75 13.85 -9.66
N ALA A 303 17.63 12.92 -10.07
CA ALA A 303 17.92 12.65 -11.47
C ALA A 303 16.69 12.15 -12.25
N GLU A 304 15.77 11.48 -11.58
CA GLU A 304 14.57 10.88 -12.18
C GLU A 304 13.32 11.79 -12.10
N GLY A 305 13.47 13.01 -11.59
CA GLY A 305 12.36 13.96 -11.47
C GLY A 305 11.33 13.61 -10.39
N VAL A 306 11.67 12.68 -9.51
CA VAL A 306 10.88 12.26 -8.34
C VAL A 306 11.44 12.92 -7.09
N ASP A 307 10.57 13.29 -6.16
CA ASP A 307 10.91 13.85 -4.85
C ASP A 307 9.97 13.21 -3.81
N PHE A 308 10.38 12.06 -3.29
CA PHE A 308 9.57 11.25 -2.39
C PHE A 308 9.08 12.03 -1.16
N GLU A 309 9.97 12.77 -0.49
CA GLU A 309 9.57 13.55 0.69
C GLU A 309 8.46 14.55 0.37
N LYS A 310 8.58 15.21 -0.78
CA LYS A 310 7.59 16.16 -1.21
C LYS A 310 6.28 15.50 -1.64
N LEU A 311 6.34 14.39 -2.37
CA LEU A 311 5.18 13.62 -2.79
C LEU A 311 4.38 13.13 -1.58
N MET A 312 5.04 12.67 -0.53
CA MET A 312 4.37 12.21 0.70
C MET A 312 3.68 13.35 1.48
N THR A 313 3.93 14.62 1.17
CA THR A 313 3.15 15.74 1.75
C THR A 313 1.75 15.90 1.13
N ILE A 314 1.40 15.14 0.10
CA ILE A 314 0.06 15.15 -0.51
C ILE A 314 -0.89 14.39 0.42
N ASP A 315 -1.90 15.08 0.97
CA ASP A 315 -2.84 14.51 1.95
C ASP A 315 -3.66 13.34 1.40
N THR A 316 -3.93 13.34 0.09
CA THR A 316 -4.71 12.30 -0.59
C THR A 316 -3.91 11.08 -1.05
N LEU A 317 -2.60 11.05 -0.83
CA LEU A 317 -1.78 9.85 -0.89
C LEU A 317 -1.67 9.27 0.52
N ASP A 318 -2.17 8.07 0.71
CA ASP A 318 -2.33 7.47 2.05
C ASP A 318 -1.06 6.82 2.58
N PHE A 319 -0.14 6.37 1.72
CA PHE A 319 1.09 5.66 2.12
C PHE A 319 2.19 5.78 1.06
N GLY A 320 3.43 5.56 1.51
CA GLY A 320 4.62 5.56 0.64
C GLY A 320 4.92 4.18 0.07
N THR A 321 5.47 4.15 -1.16
CA THR A 321 5.64 2.96 -1.99
C THR A 321 7.05 2.78 -2.54
N PRO A 322 8.16 2.96 -1.77
CA PRO A 322 9.49 2.74 -2.31
C PRO A 322 9.67 1.34 -2.88
N HIS A 323 10.47 1.24 -3.96
CA HIS A 323 10.98 0.01 -4.54
C HIS A 323 12.45 -0.21 -4.19
N LEU A 324 13.00 -1.40 -4.44
CA LEU A 324 14.43 -1.66 -4.29
C LEU A 324 14.94 -2.73 -5.27
N TYR A 325 15.77 -2.33 -6.21
CA TYR A 325 16.48 -3.19 -7.16
C TYR A 325 17.97 -2.89 -7.15
N LEU A 326 18.70 -3.41 -6.13
CA LEU A 326 20.11 -3.11 -5.92
C LEU A 326 20.99 -3.31 -7.14
N ASP A 327 20.82 -4.42 -7.82
CA ASP A 327 21.61 -4.82 -8.99
C ASP A 327 21.32 -3.95 -10.21
N GLN A 328 20.08 -3.53 -10.41
CA GLN A 328 19.72 -2.62 -11.51
C GLN A 328 20.13 -1.18 -11.23
N TRP A 329 20.03 -0.71 -10.00
CA TRP A 329 20.30 0.67 -9.63
C TRP A 329 21.77 0.93 -9.27
N GLY A 330 22.61 -0.12 -9.24
CA GLY A 330 24.02 -0.01 -8.88
C GLY A 330 24.23 0.45 -7.43
N MET A 331 23.32 0.11 -6.53
CA MET A 331 23.42 0.39 -5.10
C MET A 331 24.38 -0.56 -4.41
N LYS A 332 25.00 -0.11 -3.32
CA LYS A 332 25.90 -0.91 -2.49
C LYS A 332 25.10 -1.67 -1.43
N HIS A 333 25.47 -2.93 -1.22
CA HIS A 333 24.85 -3.78 -0.21
C HIS A 333 25.86 -4.36 0.80
N THR A 334 27.15 -4.02 0.69
CA THR A 334 28.20 -4.52 1.58
C THR A 334 29.15 -3.43 2.05
N GLY A 335 29.63 -3.55 3.29
CA GLY A 335 30.64 -2.66 3.87
C GLY A 335 30.06 -1.41 4.57
N THR A 336 30.91 -0.42 4.80
CA THR A 336 30.49 0.90 5.30
C THR A 336 29.80 1.64 4.16
N GLY A 337 28.52 2.02 4.34
CA GLY A 337 27.72 2.70 3.33
C GLY A 337 26.86 1.73 2.54
N GLN A 338 26.06 0.92 3.25
CA GLN A 338 25.02 0.09 2.65
C GLN A 338 23.87 1.00 2.21
N ASP A 339 23.73 1.18 0.90
CA ASP A 339 22.70 2.06 0.32
C ASP A 339 21.28 1.49 0.56
N ASP A 340 21.12 0.18 0.62
CA ASP A 340 19.87 -0.52 0.91
C ASP A 340 19.36 -0.27 2.33
N LEU A 341 20.22 -0.38 3.34
CA LEU A 341 19.82 -0.11 4.72
C LEU A 341 19.54 1.38 4.94
N LEU A 342 20.31 2.26 4.28
CA LEU A 342 20.00 3.69 4.24
C LEU A 342 18.64 3.93 3.59
N TRP A 343 18.36 3.27 2.46
CA TRP A 343 17.10 3.38 1.72
C TRP A 343 15.90 3.07 2.62
N PHE A 344 15.91 1.91 3.28
CA PHE A 344 14.83 1.55 4.21
C PHE A 344 14.69 2.56 5.35
N LYS A 345 15.80 2.99 5.91
CA LYS A 345 15.80 3.91 7.04
C LYS A 345 15.16 5.25 6.68
N ILE A 346 15.60 5.88 5.60
CA ILE A 346 15.11 7.23 5.24
C ILE A 346 13.64 7.24 4.82
N HIS A 347 13.17 6.19 4.11
CA HIS A 347 11.75 6.08 3.74
C HIS A 347 10.86 5.85 4.95
N GLY A 348 11.27 4.97 5.87
CA GLY A 348 10.57 4.74 7.12
C GLY A 348 10.51 6.01 7.99
N GLU A 349 11.63 6.73 8.13
CA GLU A 349 11.67 7.99 8.88
C GLU A 349 10.81 9.08 8.23
N THR A 350 10.90 9.26 6.90
CA THR A 350 10.07 10.24 6.17
C THR A 350 8.58 9.98 6.35
N CYS A 351 8.14 8.74 6.19
CA CYS A 351 6.73 8.41 6.36
C CYS A 351 6.28 8.52 7.83
N ALA A 352 7.14 8.13 8.78
CA ALA A 352 6.84 8.28 10.21
C ALA A 352 6.71 9.76 10.64
N GLU A 353 7.54 10.65 10.11
CA GLU A 353 7.43 12.09 10.37
C GLU A 353 6.12 12.69 9.83
N LEU A 354 5.58 12.12 8.77
CA LEU A 354 4.33 12.55 8.12
C LEU A 354 3.10 11.77 8.60
N ASP A 355 3.27 10.88 9.59
CA ASP A 355 2.21 10.03 10.16
C ASP A 355 1.52 9.18 9.09
N LYS A 356 2.30 8.59 8.17
CA LYS A 356 1.83 7.73 7.08
C LYS A 356 2.48 6.35 7.12
N PRO A 357 1.77 5.30 6.71
CA PRO A 357 2.38 4.00 6.48
C PRO A 357 3.39 4.04 5.32
N VAL A 358 4.34 3.11 5.34
CA VAL A 358 5.24 2.82 4.22
C VAL A 358 5.22 1.33 3.93
N ILE A 359 5.26 0.97 2.66
CA ILE A 359 5.46 -0.41 2.20
C ILE A 359 6.69 -0.49 1.31
N LEU A 360 7.41 -1.60 1.32
CA LEU A 360 8.36 -1.90 0.26
C LEU A 360 7.58 -2.58 -0.87
N GLU A 361 7.17 -1.79 -1.88
CA GLU A 361 6.15 -2.20 -2.86
C GLU A 361 6.69 -3.12 -3.94
N GLU A 362 7.96 -2.94 -4.32
CA GLU A 362 8.68 -3.87 -5.16
C GLU A 362 10.10 -4.06 -4.64
N PHE A 363 10.56 -5.28 -4.61
CA PHE A 363 11.97 -5.60 -4.37
C PHE A 363 12.34 -6.94 -4.96
N GLY A 364 13.58 -7.05 -5.38
CA GLY A 364 14.10 -8.27 -5.94
C GLY A 364 15.63 -8.27 -6.05
N LEU A 365 16.21 -9.45 -6.24
CA LEU A 365 17.62 -9.68 -6.51
C LEU A 365 17.76 -10.80 -7.53
N THR A 366 18.41 -10.51 -8.67
CA THR A 366 18.69 -11.52 -9.71
C THR A 366 19.78 -12.50 -9.26
N ASN A 367 20.74 -12.02 -8.47
CA ASN A 367 21.81 -12.86 -7.95
C ASN A 367 21.33 -13.80 -6.84
N ARG A 368 20.88 -14.99 -7.23
CA ARG A 368 20.36 -16.01 -6.30
C ARG A 368 21.38 -16.49 -5.26
N THR A 369 22.70 -16.27 -5.47
CA THR A 369 23.73 -16.68 -4.50
C THR A 369 23.68 -15.87 -3.22
N ILE A 370 23.30 -14.60 -3.31
CA ILE A 370 23.25 -13.68 -2.17
C ILE A 370 21.80 -13.34 -1.78
N ARG A 371 20.81 -13.65 -2.62
CA ARG A 371 19.39 -13.27 -2.43
C ARG A 371 18.88 -13.61 -1.03
N ASP A 372 19.09 -14.84 -0.59
CA ASP A 372 18.56 -15.29 0.69
C ASP A 372 19.18 -14.54 1.87
N SER A 373 20.52 -14.31 1.84
CA SER A 373 21.22 -13.58 2.90
C SER A 373 20.85 -12.09 2.94
N GLU A 374 20.62 -11.47 1.76
CA GLU A 374 20.16 -10.08 1.70
C GLU A 374 18.70 -9.95 2.19
N TYR A 375 17.83 -10.87 1.77
CA TYR A 375 16.44 -10.89 2.23
C TYR A 375 16.33 -11.10 3.75
N GLU A 376 17.18 -11.93 4.36
CA GLU A 376 17.22 -12.06 5.83
C GLU A 376 17.54 -10.72 6.51
N GLN A 377 18.52 -9.97 6.02
CA GLN A 377 18.88 -8.66 6.57
C GLN A 377 17.77 -7.63 6.33
N TRP A 378 17.17 -7.61 5.13
CA TRP A 378 16.10 -6.68 4.79
C TRP A 378 14.86 -6.93 5.66
N PHE A 379 14.46 -8.17 5.84
CA PHE A 379 13.30 -8.51 6.68
C PHE A 379 13.48 -8.10 8.13
N GLU A 380 14.68 -8.18 8.70
CA GLU A 380 14.95 -7.66 10.06
C GLU A 380 14.68 -6.15 10.15
N VAL A 381 15.03 -5.37 9.13
CA VAL A 381 14.71 -3.92 9.08
C VAL A 381 13.23 -3.68 8.88
N LEU A 382 12.64 -4.33 7.88
CA LEU A 382 11.24 -4.15 7.49
C LEU A 382 10.26 -4.60 8.60
N GLU A 383 10.67 -5.59 9.39
CA GLU A 383 9.94 -6.04 10.58
C GLU A 383 10.13 -5.12 11.80
N GLY A 384 10.94 -4.06 11.70
CA GLY A 384 11.16 -3.10 12.80
C GLY A 384 12.12 -3.58 13.87
N ASN A 385 12.99 -4.58 13.58
CA ASN A 385 13.89 -5.14 14.57
C ASN A 385 15.24 -4.39 14.68
N VAL A 386 15.56 -3.50 13.72
CA VAL A 386 16.88 -2.85 13.63
C VAL A 386 16.85 -1.39 14.08
N TYR A 387 15.87 -0.62 13.67
CA TYR A 387 15.74 0.81 13.98
C TYR A 387 14.49 1.07 14.83
N GLU A 388 14.63 1.87 15.92
CA GLU A 388 13.51 2.16 16.84
C GLU A 388 12.34 2.92 16.18
N THR A 389 12.60 3.64 15.09
CA THR A 389 11.64 4.54 14.44
C THR A 389 11.21 4.08 13.05
N VAL A 390 11.72 2.96 12.56
CA VAL A 390 11.47 2.44 11.22
C VAL A 390 10.73 1.12 11.32
N GLU A 391 9.52 1.10 10.83
CA GLU A 391 8.67 -0.08 10.71
C GLU A 391 7.87 0.02 9.40
N TYR A 392 7.96 -1.01 8.58
CA TYR A 392 7.17 -1.08 7.36
C TYR A 392 5.82 -1.75 7.64
N ALA A 393 4.76 -1.17 7.11
CA ALA A 393 3.41 -1.71 7.30
C ALA A 393 3.11 -2.87 6.33
N GLY A 394 3.89 -3.00 5.26
CA GLY A 394 3.75 -4.07 4.27
C GLY A 394 4.96 -4.23 3.37
N THR A 395 5.01 -5.36 2.68
CA THR A 395 6.06 -5.66 1.69
C THR A 395 5.46 -6.45 0.54
N ASN A 396 5.93 -6.20 -0.70
CA ASN A 396 5.51 -6.95 -1.89
C ASN A 396 6.74 -7.29 -2.74
N TYR A 397 7.22 -8.53 -2.66
CA TYR A 397 8.37 -8.93 -3.49
C TYR A 397 8.00 -9.04 -4.98
N TRP A 398 8.94 -8.77 -5.85
CA TRP A 398 8.84 -9.01 -7.29
C TRP A 398 9.51 -10.34 -7.62
N MET A 399 8.78 -11.38 -8.06
CA MET A 399 7.34 -11.57 -8.07
C MET A 399 6.99 -13.03 -7.81
N ILE A 400 5.72 -13.34 -7.49
CA ILE A 400 5.21 -14.71 -7.46
C ILE A 400 4.94 -15.21 -8.87
N ALA A 401 5.28 -16.46 -9.12
CA ALA A 401 4.79 -17.21 -10.27
C ALA A 401 4.34 -18.62 -9.87
N SER A 402 3.41 -19.18 -10.65
CA SER A 402 2.82 -20.48 -10.41
C SER A 402 2.73 -21.29 -11.72
N TYR A 403 1.99 -22.39 -11.70
CA TYR A 403 1.73 -23.20 -12.88
C TYR A 403 0.73 -22.54 -13.82
N ILE A 404 1.01 -22.61 -15.13
CA ILE A 404 0.12 -22.25 -16.23
C ILE A 404 0.17 -23.38 -17.24
N ASP A 405 -0.98 -23.96 -17.58
CA ASP A 405 -1.10 -25.09 -18.52
C ASP A 405 -0.15 -26.27 -18.16
N GLY A 406 0.01 -26.54 -16.86
CA GLY A 406 0.82 -27.64 -16.34
C GLY A 406 2.34 -27.39 -16.31
N ALA A 407 2.82 -26.21 -16.67
CA ALA A 407 4.22 -25.79 -16.58
C ALA A 407 4.39 -24.58 -15.67
N LEU A 408 5.55 -24.43 -15.02
CA LEU A 408 5.87 -23.21 -14.29
C LEU A 408 5.94 -22.03 -15.26
N TYR A 409 5.36 -20.89 -14.84
CA TYR A 409 5.50 -19.64 -15.60
C TYR A 409 6.98 -19.28 -15.74
N PRO A 410 7.45 -18.91 -16.93
CA PRO A 410 8.88 -18.64 -17.13
C PRO A 410 9.38 -17.45 -16.29
N ASP A 411 10.57 -17.60 -15.72
CA ASP A 411 11.29 -16.52 -15.03
C ASP A 411 11.99 -15.64 -16.08
N TYR A 412 11.28 -14.65 -16.60
CA TYR A 412 11.78 -13.79 -17.70
C TYR A 412 12.83 -12.77 -17.25
N ASP A 413 12.76 -12.35 -15.98
CA ASP A 413 13.57 -11.25 -15.43
C ASP A 413 14.54 -11.69 -14.33
N GLN A 414 14.54 -12.98 -13.97
CA GLN A 414 15.38 -13.62 -12.96
C GLN A 414 15.06 -13.24 -11.51
N TYR A 415 13.94 -12.56 -11.27
CA TYR A 415 13.49 -12.16 -9.94
C TYR A 415 12.47 -13.12 -9.34
N THR A 416 11.84 -13.96 -10.15
CA THR A 416 10.73 -14.84 -9.73
C THR A 416 11.08 -15.68 -8.50
N VAL A 417 10.15 -15.71 -7.55
CA VAL A 417 10.07 -16.72 -6.49
C VAL A 417 8.80 -17.53 -6.70
N TYR A 418 8.96 -18.80 -7.00
CA TYR A 418 7.82 -19.66 -7.31
C TYR A 418 6.99 -19.97 -6.05
N GLY A 419 5.66 -19.92 -6.20
CA GLY A 419 4.70 -20.29 -5.16
C GLY A 419 4.66 -21.78 -4.86
N PRO A 420 4.69 -22.68 -5.87
CA PRO A 420 4.74 -24.13 -5.65
C PRO A 420 6.00 -24.58 -4.92
N GLU A 421 5.85 -25.59 -4.06
CA GLU A 421 6.95 -26.21 -3.31
C GLU A 421 7.92 -26.99 -4.20
N GLY A 422 9.18 -27.12 -3.74
CA GLY A 422 10.19 -27.96 -4.37
C GLY A 422 10.79 -27.40 -5.66
N THR A 423 10.61 -26.11 -5.92
CA THR A 423 11.25 -25.42 -7.04
C THR A 423 12.67 -24.98 -6.69
N ASP A 424 13.39 -24.44 -7.68
CA ASP A 424 14.76 -23.93 -7.50
C ASP A 424 14.84 -22.61 -6.69
N THR A 425 13.70 -22.06 -6.28
CA THR A 425 13.56 -20.87 -5.41
C THR A 425 13.01 -21.22 -4.02
N GLU A 426 12.99 -22.50 -3.64
CA GLU A 426 12.38 -22.96 -2.38
C GLU A 426 12.97 -22.28 -1.13
N SER A 427 14.28 -22.07 -1.07
CA SER A 427 14.92 -21.41 0.09
C SER A 427 14.41 -19.98 0.27
N THR A 428 14.33 -19.19 -0.81
CA THR A 428 13.77 -17.84 -0.79
C THR A 428 12.28 -17.87 -0.45
N ARG A 429 11.52 -18.85 -0.99
CA ARG A 429 10.12 -19.05 -0.67
C ARG A 429 9.91 -19.25 0.84
N GLN A 430 10.71 -20.09 1.49
CA GLN A 430 10.63 -20.32 2.93
C GLN A 430 10.96 -19.07 3.76
N LEU A 431 11.92 -18.25 3.32
CA LEU A 431 12.21 -16.97 3.96
C LEU A 431 11.04 -16.00 3.88
N ILE A 432 10.39 -15.89 2.71
CA ILE A 432 9.20 -15.07 2.53
C ILE A 432 8.06 -15.57 3.41
N MET A 433 7.86 -16.88 3.53
CA MET A 433 6.84 -17.45 4.43
C MET A 433 7.12 -17.12 5.90
N LYS A 434 8.38 -17.20 6.33
CA LYS A 434 8.78 -16.78 7.69
C LYS A 434 8.50 -15.30 7.92
N HIS A 435 8.85 -14.43 6.97
CA HIS A 435 8.54 -13.01 7.00
C HIS A 435 7.03 -12.76 7.06
N ALA A 436 6.23 -13.46 6.26
CA ALA A 436 4.78 -13.35 6.28
C ALA A 436 4.18 -13.72 7.65
N ALA A 437 4.72 -14.76 8.29
CA ALA A 437 4.31 -15.14 9.63
C ALA A 437 4.67 -14.06 10.67
N ASN A 438 5.88 -13.48 10.59
CA ASN A 438 6.32 -12.40 11.47
C ASN A 438 5.46 -11.14 11.30
N MET A 439 5.20 -10.72 10.07
CA MET A 439 4.33 -9.57 9.79
C MET A 439 2.89 -9.82 10.29
N THR A 440 2.34 -11.00 10.07
CA THR A 440 1.00 -11.36 10.55
C THR A 440 0.94 -11.39 12.08
N ALA A 441 2.00 -11.81 12.76
CA ALA A 441 2.06 -11.83 14.23
C ALA A 441 1.90 -10.43 14.84
N LYS A 442 2.31 -9.37 14.14
CA LYS A 442 2.12 -7.97 14.57
C LYS A 442 0.64 -7.55 14.63
N ASN A 443 -0.24 -8.27 13.94
CA ASN A 443 -1.68 -8.01 13.97
C ASN A 443 -2.37 -8.55 15.24
N ASN A 444 -1.67 -9.35 16.02
CA ASN A 444 -2.15 -9.93 17.26
C ASN A 444 -1.93 -8.97 18.45
N VAL A 445 -2.46 -7.76 18.32
CA VAL A 445 -2.40 -6.75 19.40
C VAL A 445 -3.78 -6.48 19.96
N ASN A 446 -3.81 -6.10 21.23
CA ASN A 446 -5.01 -5.63 21.87
C ASN A 446 -5.27 -4.18 21.43
N THR A 447 -6.51 -3.87 21.06
CA THR A 447 -6.91 -2.52 20.65
C THR A 447 -7.95 -1.93 21.59
N ILE A 448 -8.00 -0.60 21.69
CA ILE A 448 -9.00 0.11 22.51
C ILE A 448 -9.78 1.08 21.63
N VAL A 449 -11.09 1.15 21.91
CA VAL A 449 -12.00 2.19 21.40
C VAL A 449 -12.65 2.88 22.59
N SER A 450 -12.68 4.21 22.60
CA SER A 450 -13.41 4.98 23.59
C SER A 450 -14.61 5.69 22.96
N ASP A 451 -15.71 5.75 23.71
CA ASP A 451 -16.91 6.48 23.32
C ASP A 451 -16.73 8.02 23.35
N LYS A 452 -15.74 8.50 24.08
CA LYS A 452 -15.42 9.93 24.22
C LYS A 452 -13.91 10.17 24.33
N LEU A 453 -13.46 11.25 23.73
CA LEU A 453 -12.06 11.75 23.84
C LEU A 453 -11.93 12.91 24.85
N SER A 454 -13.04 13.34 25.46
CA SER A 454 -13.07 14.41 26.43
C SER A 454 -14.13 14.17 27.49
N PHE A 455 -13.90 14.66 28.72
CA PHE A 455 -14.87 14.63 29.80
C PHE A 455 -15.13 16.04 30.32
N ASP A 456 -16.40 16.48 30.28
CA ASP A 456 -16.83 17.71 30.93
C ASP A 456 -17.19 17.41 32.39
N ARG A 457 -16.67 18.19 33.32
CA ARG A 457 -17.03 18.05 34.75
C ARG A 457 -18.52 18.30 35.05
N ALA A 458 -19.23 18.99 34.16
CA ALA A 458 -20.68 19.14 34.24
C ALA A 458 -21.42 17.87 33.79
N ASP A 459 -20.76 17.00 33.03
CA ASP A 459 -21.32 15.72 32.59
C ASP A 459 -21.41 14.73 33.77
N ASN A 460 -22.49 13.98 33.83
CA ASN A 460 -22.71 12.92 34.78
C ASN A 460 -22.67 11.53 34.16
N THR A 461 -22.32 11.44 32.87
CA THR A 461 -22.17 10.17 32.17
C THR A 461 -20.78 9.58 32.40
N ASP A 462 -20.73 8.29 32.67
CA ASP A 462 -19.48 7.55 32.76
C ASP A 462 -18.78 7.52 31.41
N LEU A 463 -17.47 7.29 31.42
CA LEU A 463 -16.65 7.13 30.23
C LEU A 463 -16.48 5.64 29.92
N THR A 464 -16.91 5.21 28.75
CA THR A 464 -16.81 3.82 28.33
C THR A 464 -15.64 3.63 27.37
N VAL A 465 -14.83 2.61 27.64
CA VAL A 465 -13.68 2.19 26.82
C VAL A 465 -13.87 0.72 26.49
N THR A 466 -13.91 0.39 25.22
CA THR A 466 -14.02 -0.99 24.75
C THR A 466 -12.68 -1.45 24.20
N ALA A 467 -12.17 -2.58 24.69
CA ALA A 467 -10.97 -3.20 24.17
C ALA A 467 -11.32 -4.41 23.29
N THR A 468 -10.67 -4.54 22.15
CA THR A 468 -10.65 -5.80 21.41
C THR A 468 -9.44 -6.58 21.87
N MET A 469 -9.70 -7.65 22.62
CA MET A 469 -8.65 -8.51 23.17
C MET A 469 -8.42 -9.67 22.21
N LYS A 470 -7.18 -9.82 21.73
CA LYS A 470 -6.75 -10.99 20.95
C LYS A 470 -6.31 -12.11 21.88
N GLU A 471 -5.62 -11.75 22.97
CA GLU A 471 -5.18 -12.67 24.02
C GLU A 471 -5.34 -12.02 25.39
N GLY A 472 -5.56 -12.85 26.40
CA GLY A 472 -5.71 -12.42 27.80
C GLY A 472 -7.04 -11.72 28.08
N ALA A 473 -7.07 -11.01 29.18
CA ALA A 473 -8.22 -10.22 29.65
C ALA A 473 -7.73 -8.92 30.28
N ILE A 474 -8.59 -7.90 30.35
CA ILE A 474 -8.29 -6.69 31.12
C ILE A 474 -8.25 -7.06 32.59
N SER A 475 -7.14 -6.75 33.27
CA SER A 475 -6.91 -7.07 34.67
C SER A 475 -6.95 -5.86 35.61
N GLY A 476 -6.86 -4.65 35.05
CA GLY A 476 -6.86 -3.41 35.83
C GLY A 476 -6.72 -2.16 34.97
N ILE A 477 -6.71 -1.01 35.66
CA ILE A 477 -6.41 0.28 35.05
C ILE A 477 -5.47 1.04 35.96
N THR A 478 -4.49 1.72 35.35
CA THR A 478 -3.67 2.73 36.02
C THR A 478 -3.95 4.13 35.46
N LEU A 479 -3.79 5.17 36.26
CA LEU A 479 -3.81 6.57 35.86
C LEU A 479 -2.48 7.19 36.23
N ASP A 480 -1.77 7.73 35.23
CA ASP A 480 -0.45 8.33 35.42
C ASP A 480 0.49 7.39 36.24
N GLY A 481 0.40 6.07 36.01
CA GLY A 481 1.14 5.03 36.71
C GLY A 481 0.58 4.58 38.07
N ASN A 482 -0.52 5.15 38.54
CA ASN A 482 -1.15 4.76 39.80
C ASN A 482 -2.38 3.87 39.59
N ALA A 483 -2.44 2.72 40.23
CA ALA A 483 -3.56 1.78 40.08
C ALA A 483 -4.87 2.37 40.60
N LEU A 484 -5.93 2.21 39.81
CA LEU A 484 -7.30 2.55 40.18
C LEU A 484 -7.96 1.37 40.90
N THR A 485 -9.06 1.66 41.61
CA THR A 485 -9.82 0.65 42.39
C THR A 485 -11.06 0.24 41.61
N GLU A 486 -11.15 -1.04 41.22
CA GLU A 486 -12.35 -1.60 40.61
C GLU A 486 -13.55 -1.53 41.56
N GLY A 487 -14.74 -1.31 41.03
CA GLY A 487 -15.96 -1.10 41.76
C GLY A 487 -16.11 0.31 42.34
N LYS A 488 -15.02 1.01 42.66
CA LYS A 488 -15.02 2.38 43.18
C LYS A 488 -14.80 3.39 42.04
N ASP A 489 -13.69 3.30 41.32
CA ASP A 489 -13.25 4.27 40.34
C ASP A 489 -13.68 3.87 38.93
N PHE A 490 -13.72 2.58 38.65
CA PHE A 490 -14.13 1.98 37.37
C PHE A 490 -14.79 0.62 37.56
N THR A 491 -15.34 0.05 36.51
CA THR A 491 -15.80 -1.34 36.44
C THR A 491 -15.34 -1.98 35.12
N ILE A 492 -15.05 -3.30 35.17
CA ILE A 492 -14.76 -4.11 33.97
C ILE A 492 -15.94 -5.07 33.76
N ASN A 493 -16.41 -5.11 32.53
CA ASN A 493 -17.41 -6.09 32.07
C ASN A 493 -16.94 -6.68 30.74
N ASN A 494 -16.36 -7.88 30.78
CA ASN A 494 -15.64 -8.48 29.67
C ASN A 494 -14.53 -7.53 29.17
N ASN A 495 -14.61 -7.11 27.89
CA ASN A 495 -13.65 -6.21 27.28
C ASN A 495 -14.07 -4.73 27.35
N CYS A 496 -15.07 -4.40 28.12
CA CYS A 496 -15.57 -3.05 28.30
C CYS A 496 -15.21 -2.52 29.68
N VAL A 497 -14.53 -1.40 29.72
CA VAL A 497 -14.17 -0.68 30.94
C VAL A 497 -15.00 0.58 31.01
N THR A 498 -15.66 0.77 32.14
CA THR A 498 -16.45 1.98 32.43
C THR A 498 -15.78 2.75 33.57
N ILE A 499 -15.22 3.91 33.26
CA ILE A 499 -14.63 4.84 34.23
C ILE A 499 -15.75 5.76 34.75
N LYS A 500 -15.94 5.77 36.06
CA LYS A 500 -17.07 6.49 36.65
C LYS A 500 -16.90 8.00 36.55
N ALA A 501 -17.97 8.70 36.17
CA ALA A 501 -18.01 10.17 36.14
C ALA A 501 -17.66 10.76 37.49
N SER A 502 -18.06 10.11 38.59
CA SER A 502 -17.72 10.52 39.97
C SER A 502 -16.21 10.55 40.22
N TYR A 503 -15.47 9.62 39.64
CA TYR A 503 -14.01 9.58 39.69
C TYR A 503 -13.39 10.65 38.79
N LEU A 504 -13.82 10.73 37.54
CA LEU A 504 -13.33 11.69 36.55
C LEU A 504 -13.44 13.13 37.05
N LYS A 505 -14.48 13.46 37.79
CA LYS A 505 -14.68 14.80 38.39
C LYS A 505 -13.65 15.16 39.47
N THR A 506 -12.96 14.19 40.05
CA THR A 506 -11.92 14.42 41.07
C THR A 506 -10.58 14.77 40.48
N LEU A 507 -10.36 14.50 39.19
CA LEU A 507 -9.08 14.71 38.49
C LEU A 507 -8.79 16.19 38.29
N GLU A 508 -7.53 16.55 38.31
CA GLU A 508 -7.06 17.92 37.96
C GLU A 508 -7.40 18.23 36.50
N LEU A 509 -7.55 19.53 36.20
CA LEU A 509 -7.79 20.01 34.82
C LEU A 509 -6.48 20.01 34.02
N LYS A 510 -6.07 18.85 33.53
CA LYS A 510 -4.90 18.61 32.69
C LYS A 510 -5.06 17.33 31.89
N SER A 511 -4.09 17.03 31.03
CA SER A 511 -3.99 15.73 30.37
C SER A 511 -3.69 14.63 31.38
N HIS A 512 -4.40 13.54 31.27
CA HIS A 512 -4.21 12.33 32.06
C HIS A 512 -4.01 11.12 31.15
N VAL A 513 -3.15 10.17 31.55
CA VAL A 513 -2.90 8.92 30.83
C VAL A 513 -3.48 7.75 31.59
N PHE A 514 -4.54 7.15 31.03
CA PHE A 514 -5.08 5.88 31.52
C PHE A 514 -4.38 4.74 30.77
N THR A 515 -3.93 3.74 31.50
CA THR A 515 -3.36 2.51 30.94
C THR A 515 -4.22 1.33 31.35
N LEU A 516 -4.63 0.50 30.38
CA LEU A 516 -5.30 -0.77 30.66
C LEU A 516 -4.24 -1.85 30.89
N ASP A 517 -4.27 -2.45 32.08
CA ASP A 517 -3.43 -3.59 32.40
C ASP A 517 -4.11 -4.86 31.87
N CYS A 518 -3.38 -5.69 31.14
CA CYS A 518 -3.89 -6.93 30.58
C CYS A 518 -3.12 -8.13 31.13
N THR A 519 -3.81 -9.23 31.36
CA THR A 519 -3.14 -10.51 31.63
C THR A 519 -2.54 -11.01 30.31
N ALA A 520 -1.29 -11.46 30.33
CA ALA A 520 -0.72 -12.17 29.18
C ALA A 520 -1.53 -13.45 28.92
N GLY A 521 -1.85 -13.71 27.65
CA GLY A 521 -2.43 -14.99 27.26
C GLY A 521 -1.49 -16.11 27.66
N SER A 522 -2.03 -17.20 28.22
CA SER A 522 -1.25 -18.41 28.39
C SER A 522 -0.96 -18.97 27.00
N SER A 523 0.28 -18.89 26.55
CA SER A 523 0.73 -19.70 25.39
C SER A 523 0.44 -21.17 25.69
N PRO A 524 -0.15 -21.92 24.76
CA PRO A 524 -0.28 -23.36 24.90
C PRO A 524 1.08 -24.04 24.93
#